data_6008738366a0d03aa8258b66fe2faab2
#
_entry.id   6008738366a0d03aa8258b66fe2faab2
#
_cell.length_a   1.000
_cell.length_b   1.000
_cell.length_c   1.000
_cell.angle_alpha   90.00
_cell.angle_beta   90.00
_cell.angle_gamma   90.00
#
_symmetry.space_group_name_H-M   'P 1'
#
loop_
_entity.id
_entity.type
_entity.pdbx_description
1 polymer ?
#
loop_
_entity_poly.entity_id
_entity_poly.type
_entity_poly.pdbx_seq_one_letter_code
_entity_poly.pdbx_strand_id
1 'polypeptide(L)'
;MRLGRVEVSAGCLLLLAWLNYWDTQGGVPLALAACLLHELAHYGALRLAGAGVRRVRLTAVGAEMEVEGNLSYGWDCLAALAGPGCNLLLALGFCRWERGRLFAGLNLALGCFNLLPVGRLDGGRALYAGLAAAVGPGAAGAVCRWIESIAGAALLAA
;
A
#
# COMPACT_ATOMS: atom_id res chain seq x y z
N MET A 1 12.39 6.42 -16.15
CA MET A 1 12.30 7.90 -16.30
C MET A 1 12.49 8.51 -14.91
N ARG A 2 13.35 9.50 -14.74
CA ARG A 2 13.61 10.16 -13.45
C ARG A 2 13.08 11.59 -13.51
N LEU A 3 12.17 11.95 -12.62
CA LEU A 3 11.68 13.31 -12.42
C LEU A 3 12.04 13.73 -10.98
N GLY A 4 13.23 14.27 -10.78
CA GLY A 4 13.71 14.67 -9.48
C GLY A 4 13.77 13.50 -8.49
N ARG A 5 12.92 13.50 -7.45
CA ARG A 5 12.82 12.44 -6.43
C ARG A 5 11.92 11.27 -6.81
N VAL A 6 11.23 11.35 -7.96
CA VAL A 6 10.30 10.31 -8.43
C VAL A 6 10.94 9.55 -9.58
N GLU A 7 10.99 8.24 -9.45
CA GLU A 7 11.44 7.31 -10.49
C GLU A 7 10.26 6.45 -10.95
N VAL A 8 10.03 6.39 -12.26
CA VAL A 8 9.00 5.51 -12.85
C VAL A 8 9.70 4.41 -13.61
N SER A 9 9.40 3.15 -13.27
CA SER A 9 9.97 1.99 -13.96
C SER A 9 9.33 1.80 -15.34
N ALA A 10 10.07 1.22 -16.29
CA ALA A 10 9.52 0.86 -17.59
C ALA A 10 8.36 -0.12 -17.49
N GLY A 11 8.42 -1.07 -16.54
CA GLY A 11 7.33 -2.01 -16.28
C GLY A 11 6.03 -1.33 -15.85
N CYS A 12 6.11 -0.28 -15.04
CA CYS A 12 4.95 0.52 -14.66
C CYS A 12 4.30 1.17 -15.89
N LEU A 13 5.09 1.80 -16.76
CA LEU A 13 4.60 2.45 -17.97
C LEU A 13 3.95 1.45 -18.95
N LEU A 14 4.58 0.29 -19.14
CA LEU A 14 4.04 -0.77 -20.00
C LEU A 14 2.73 -1.33 -19.45
N LEU A 15 2.66 -1.61 -18.14
CA LEU A 15 1.44 -2.07 -17.49
C LEU A 15 0.31 -1.05 -17.62
N LEU A 16 0.59 0.23 -17.38
CA LEU A 16 -0.39 1.30 -17.51
C LEU A 16 -0.88 1.45 -18.95
N ALA A 17 0.03 1.40 -19.94
CA ALA A 17 -0.34 1.46 -21.36
C ALA A 17 -1.23 0.26 -21.74
N TRP A 18 -0.87 -0.94 -21.27
CA TRP A 18 -1.65 -2.16 -21.52
C TRP A 18 -3.03 -2.10 -20.88
N LEU A 19 -3.13 -1.73 -19.60
CA LEU A 19 -4.41 -1.58 -18.89
C LEU A 19 -5.29 -0.52 -19.55
N ASN A 20 -4.71 0.64 -19.92
CA ASN A 20 -5.45 1.72 -20.57
C ASN A 20 -5.98 1.32 -21.95
N TYR A 21 -5.27 0.44 -22.65
CA TYR A 21 -5.74 -0.09 -23.95
C TYR A 21 -7.04 -0.90 -23.82
N TRP A 22 -7.22 -1.65 -22.72
CA TRP A 22 -8.40 -2.45 -22.45
C TRP A 22 -9.49 -1.70 -21.66
N ASP A 23 -9.19 -0.52 -21.13
CA ASP A 23 -10.13 0.24 -20.31
C ASP A 23 -11.16 0.98 -21.15
N THR A 24 -12.32 0.35 -21.32
CA THR A 24 -13.46 0.93 -22.03
C THR A 24 -14.38 1.76 -21.13
N GLN A 25 -14.19 1.69 -19.80
CA GLN A 25 -15.10 2.28 -18.82
C GLN A 25 -14.48 3.42 -17.98
N GLY A 26 -13.21 3.75 -18.22
CA GLY A 26 -12.50 4.77 -17.44
C GLY A 26 -12.14 4.31 -16.02
N GLY A 27 -12.00 3.01 -15.80
CA GLY A 27 -11.61 2.44 -14.51
C GLY A 27 -10.15 2.69 -14.15
N VAL A 28 -9.26 2.72 -15.13
CA VAL A 28 -7.81 2.95 -14.92
C VAL A 28 -7.51 4.31 -14.28
N PRO A 29 -8.05 5.45 -14.77
CA PRO A 29 -7.86 6.73 -14.09
C PRO A 29 -8.35 6.74 -12.64
N LEU A 30 -9.48 6.08 -12.36
CA LEU A 30 -10.02 5.97 -10.99
C LEU A 30 -9.14 5.10 -10.10
N ALA A 31 -8.63 3.99 -10.63
CA ALA A 31 -7.68 3.14 -9.90
C ALA A 31 -6.38 3.88 -9.60
N LEU A 32 -5.85 4.64 -10.56
CA LEU A 32 -4.67 5.49 -10.36
C LEU A 32 -4.91 6.57 -9.31
N ALA A 33 -6.09 7.19 -9.30
CA ALA A 33 -6.46 8.15 -8.26
C ALA A 33 -6.52 7.49 -6.88
N ALA A 34 -7.09 6.29 -6.77
CA ALA A 34 -7.12 5.53 -5.52
C ALA A 34 -5.70 5.18 -5.03
N CYS A 35 -4.82 4.70 -5.93
CA CYS A 35 -3.41 4.43 -5.61
C CYS A 35 -2.67 5.70 -5.19
N LEU A 36 -2.86 6.81 -5.89
CA LEU A 36 -2.20 8.08 -5.55
C LEU A 36 -2.60 8.56 -4.16
N LEU A 37 -3.89 8.52 -3.81
CA LEU A 37 -4.39 8.90 -2.49
C LEU A 37 -3.86 7.98 -1.40
N HIS A 38 -3.75 6.68 -1.66
CA HIS A 38 -3.12 5.70 -0.78
C HIS A 38 -1.67 6.08 -0.48
N GLU A 39 -0.85 6.33 -1.51
CA GLU A 39 0.56 6.72 -1.35
C GLU A 39 0.72 8.07 -0.66
N LEU A 40 -0.17 9.04 -0.94
CA LEU A 40 -0.16 10.33 -0.27
C LEU A 40 -0.49 10.19 1.23
N ALA A 41 -1.33 9.25 1.61
CA ALA A 41 -1.63 8.98 3.03
C ALA A 41 -0.39 8.42 3.75
N HIS A 42 0.33 7.47 3.15
CA HIS A 42 1.62 7.00 3.68
C HIS A 42 2.63 8.14 3.81
N TYR A 43 2.79 8.94 2.75
CA TYR A 43 3.68 10.09 2.76
C TYR A 43 3.33 11.07 3.88
N GLY A 44 2.04 11.39 4.04
CA GLY A 44 1.54 12.28 5.11
C GLY A 44 1.87 11.74 6.49
N ALA A 45 1.64 10.45 6.75
CA ALA A 45 1.95 9.81 8.03
C ALA A 45 3.47 9.82 8.32
N LEU A 46 4.31 9.54 7.31
CA LEU A 46 5.77 9.62 7.45
C LEU A 46 6.23 11.04 7.78
N ARG A 47 5.63 12.06 7.15
CA ARG A 47 5.95 13.47 7.42
C ARG A 47 5.52 13.88 8.83
N LEU A 48 4.37 13.42 9.30
CA LEU A 48 3.91 13.65 10.68
C LEU A 48 4.82 12.97 11.72
N ALA A 49 5.39 11.81 11.38
CA ALA A 49 6.38 11.14 12.20
C ALA A 49 7.77 11.81 12.19
N GLY A 50 7.95 12.91 11.44
CA GLY A 50 9.22 13.62 11.30
C GLY A 50 10.21 12.96 10.35
N ALA A 51 9.80 11.93 9.60
CA ALA A 51 10.66 11.24 8.66
C ALA A 51 10.79 12.00 7.34
N GLY A 52 11.96 11.94 6.73
CA GLY A 52 12.22 12.41 5.37
C GLY A 52 11.89 11.30 4.36
N VAL A 53 11.39 11.67 3.18
CA VAL A 53 11.29 10.75 2.03
C VAL A 53 12.33 11.17 1.01
N ARG A 54 13.32 10.30 0.79
CA ARG A 54 14.43 10.56 -0.11
C ARG A 54 14.03 10.34 -1.57
N ARG A 55 13.31 9.25 -1.82
CA ARG A 55 12.95 8.81 -3.17
C ARG A 55 11.61 8.07 -3.14
N VAL A 56 10.84 8.24 -4.20
CA VAL A 56 9.63 7.47 -4.49
C VAL A 56 9.84 6.75 -5.82
N ARG A 57 9.72 5.43 -5.83
CA ARG A 57 9.86 4.60 -7.03
C ARG A 57 8.53 3.96 -7.37
N LEU A 58 7.98 4.29 -8.53
CA LEU A 58 6.77 3.66 -9.06
C LEU A 58 7.15 2.42 -9.88
N THR A 59 6.68 1.26 -9.45
CA THR A 59 6.90 -0.03 -10.10
C THR A 59 5.59 -0.61 -10.62
N ALA A 60 5.65 -1.71 -11.38
CA ALA A 60 4.45 -2.40 -11.84
C ALA A 60 3.61 -3.01 -10.69
N VAL A 61 4.22 -3.22 -9.52
CA VAL A 61 3.58 -3.83 -8.34
C VAL A 61 3.26 -2.85 -7.23
N GLY A 62 3.45 -1.54 -7.44
CA GLY A 62 3.16 -0.50 -6.45
C GLY A 62 4.24 0.56 -6.35
N ALA A 63 4.16 1.44 -5.36
CA ALA A 63 5.16 2.45 -5.08
C ALA A 63 6.05 2.04 -3.89
N GLU A 64 7.33 2.34 -4.01
CA GLU A 64 8.33 2.13 -2.96
C GLU A 64 8.84 3.49 -2.50
N MET A 65 8.73 3.79 -1.21
CA MET A 65 9.26 5.02 -0.61
C MET A 65 10.53 4.71 0.17
N GLU A 66 11.65 5.33 -0.23
CA GLU A 66 12.89 5.32 0.57
C GLU A 66 12.78 6.37 1.68
N VAL A 67 12.67 5.90 2.93
CA VAL A 67 12.52 6.76 4.11
C VAL A 67 13.90 7.07 4.70
N GLU A 68 14.13 8.34 5.03
CA GLU A 68 15.30 8.80 5.78
C GLU A 68 14.96 8.93 7.27
N GLY A 69 15.84 8.40 8.12
CA GLY A 69 15.68 8.43 9.57
C GLY A 69 15.18 7.09 10.13
N ASN A 70 15.29 6.96 11.45
CA ASN A 70 14.81 5.80 12.18
C ASN A 70 13.42 6.11 12.75
N LEU A 71 12.42 5.43 12.22
CA LEU A 71 11.07 5.43 12.78
C LEU A 71 11.01 4.48 13.98
N SER A 72 10.28 4.88 15.02
CA SER A 72 9.87 3.92 16.04
C SER A 72 8.89 2.92 15.45
N TYR A 73 8.83 1.71 15.99
CA TYR A 73 7.89 0.68 15.52
C TYR A 73 6.43 1.15 15.54
N GLY A 74 6.04 1.97 16.53
CA GLY A 74 4.70 2.55 16.57
C GLY A 74 4.40 3.46 15.39
N TRP A 75 5.32 4.37 15.05
CA TRP A 75 5.17 5.23 13.89
C TRP A 75 5.24 4.46 12.57
N ASP A 76 6.06 3.41 12.49
CA ASP A 76 6.11 2.55 11.31
C ASP A 76 4.80 1.79 11.09
N CYS A 77 4.19 1.28 12.18
CA CYS A 77 2.86 0.67 12.15
C CYS A 77 1.78 1.66 11.67
N LEU A 78 1.74 2.87 12.24
CA LEU A 78 0.77 3.90 11.86
C LEU A 78 0.97 4.33 10.40
N ALA A 79 2.22 4.52 9.97
CA ALA A 79 2.52 4.86 8.60
C ALA A 79 2.08 3.77 7.63
N ALA A 80 2.29 2.49 7.98
CA ALA A 80 1.84 1.37 7.15
C ALA A 80 0.31 1.28 7.07
N LEU A 81 -0.42 1.60 8.12
CA LEU A 81 -1.90 1.58 8.13
C LEU A 81 -2.53 2.82 7.48
N ALA A 82 -1.78 3.90 7.25
CA ALA A 82 -2.32 5.16 6.73
C ALA A 82 -2.91 5.02 5.32
N GLY A 83 -2.21 4.31 4.41
CA GLY A 83 -2.67 4.06 3.05
C GLY A 83 -3.98 3.27 2.99
N PRO A 84 -3.99 2.04 3.53
CA PRO A 84 -5.22 1.23 3.59
C PRO A 84 -6.35 1.95 4.34
N GLY A 85 -6.05 2.64 5.44
CA GLY A 85 -7.04 3.43 6.19
C GLY A 85 -7.67 4.52 5.33
N CYS A 86 -6.88 5.27 4.57
CA CYS A 86 -7.37 6.25 3.61
C CYS A 86 -8.31 5.62 2.58
N ASN A 87 -7.92 4.48 1.98
CA ASN A 87 -8.76 3.79 1.02
C ASN A 87 -10.10 3.34 1.62
N LEU A 88 -10.11 2.78 2.83
CA LEU A 88 -11.36 2.37 3.49
C LEU A 88 -12.26 3.58 3.78
N LEU A 89 -11.71 4.71 4.22
CA LEU A 89 -12.46 5.95 4.42
C LEU A 89 -13.04 6.48 3.10
N LEU A 90 -12.30 6.45 2.00
CA LEU A 90 -12.78 6.82 0.68
C LEU A 90 -13.88 5.86 0.21
N ALA A 91 -13.72 4.55 0.40
CA ALA A 91 -14.74 3.57 0.09
C ALA A 91 -16.06 3.87 0.81
N LEU A 92 -16.00 4.14 2.11
CA LEU A 92 -17.17 4.50 2.94
C LEU A 92 -17.80 5.83 2.49
N GLY A 93 -16.98 6.84 2.16
CA GLY A 93 -17.47 8.16 1.73
C GLY A 93 -18.22 8.12 0.39
N PHE A 94 -17.75 7.30 -0.54
CA PHE A 94 -18.27 7.25 -1.91
C PHE A 94 -19.28 6.11 -2.18
N CYS A 95 -19.44 5.14 -1.26
CA CYS A 95 -20.30 3.96 -1.48
C CYS A 95 -21.78 4.29 -1.70
N ARG A 96 -22.28 5.38 -1.14
CA ARG A 96 -23.68 5.83 -1.25
C ARG A 96 -23.95 6.67 -2.49
N TRP A 97 -22.92 7.19 -3.12
CA TRP A 97 -23.05 8.01 -4.32
C TRP A 97 -22.99 7.12 -5.57
N GLU A 98 -24.02 7.08 -6.36
CA GLU A 98 -24.13 6.16 -7.51
C GLU A 98 -22.96 6.27 -8.48
N ARG A 99 -22.58 7.50 -8.85
CA ARG A 99 -21.43 7.75 -9.73
C ARG A 99 -20.07 7.47 -9.06
N GLY A 100 -20.05 7.37 -7.74
CA GLY A 100 -18.86 7.08 -6.93
C GLY A 100 -18.65 5.59 -6.64
N ARG A 101 -19.61 4.71 -6.96
CA ARG A 101 -19.55 3.28 -6.58
C ARG A 101 -18.33 2.55 -7.14
N LEU A 102 -17.96 2.80 -8.39
CA LEU A 102 -16.76 2.21 -8.97
C LEU A 102 -15.50 2.64 -8.20
N PHE A 103 -15.36 3.92 -7.93
CA PHE A 103 -14.25 4.45 -7.14
C PHE A 103 -14.24 3.90 -5.71
N ALA A 104 -15.41 3.77 -5.07
CA ALA A 104 -15.55 3.15 -3.75
C ALA A 104 -15.12 1.67 -3.77
N GLY A 105 -15.56 0.91 -4.78
CA GLY A 105 -15.17 -0.50 -4.95
C GLY A 105 -13.67 -0.68 -5.16
N LEU A 106 -13.05 0.16 -5.99
CA LEU A 106 -11.60 0.16 -6.22
C LEU A 106 -10.82 0.47 -4.94
N ASN A 107 -11.26 1.47 -4.16
CA ASN A 107 -10.64 1.81 -2.89
C ASN A 107 -10.82 0.68 -1.86
N LEU A 108 -12.01 0.08 -1.78
CA LEU A 108 -12.26 -1.06 -0.89
C LEU A 108 -11.35 -2.23 -1.22
N ALA A 109 -11.27 -2.60 -2.49
CA ALA A 109 -10.40 -3.70 -2.95
C ALA A 109 -8.92 -3.42 -2.65
N LEU A 110 -8.45 -2.20 -2.96
CA LEU A 110 -7.06 -1.80 -2.71
C LEU A 110 -6.74 -1.79 -1.22
N GLY A 111 -7.61 -1.23 -0.38
CA GLY A 111 -7.44 -1.19 1.06
C GLY A 111 -7.44 -2.58 1.70
N CYS A 112 -8.41 -3.44 1.34
CA CYS A 112 -8.48 -4.81 1.85
C CYS A 112 -7.27 -5.65 1.40
N PHE A 113 -6.84 -5.52 0.14
CA PHE A 113 -5.68 -6.23 -0.36
C PHE A 113 -4.40 -5.83 0.38
N ASN A 114 -4.18 -4.53 0.57
CA ASN A 114 -2.99 -4.05 1.28
C ASN A 114 -3.01 -4.34 2.78
N LEU A 115 -4.17 -4.61 3.38
CA LEU A 115 -4.28 -5.04 4.79
C LEU A 115 -3.96 -6.52 5.00
N LEU A 116 -3.77 -7.31 3.95
CA LEU A 116 -3.37 -8.72 4.13
C LEU A 116 -2.03 -8.80 4.89
N PRO A 117 -1.93 -9.66 5.90
CA PRO A 117 -0.75 -9.77 6.76
C PRO A 117 0.35 -10.61 6.09
N VAL A 118 0.72 -10.25 4.85
CA VAL A 118 1.63 -11.03 4.00
C VAL A 118 2.74 -10.14 3.44
N GLY A 119 3.96 -10.53 3.64
CA GLY A 119 5.13 -10.05 2.94
C GLY A 119 5.32 -8.53 2.97
N ARG A 120 5.40 -7.95 1.79
CA ARG A 120 5.67 -6.51 1.57
C ARG A 120 4.42 -5.63 1.57
N LEU A 121 3.23 -6.22 1.77
CA LEU A 121 2.00 -5.45 1.88
C LEU A 121 1.98 -4.65 3.18
N ASP A 122 1.19 -3.58 3.19
CA ASP A 122 1.11 -2.69 4.35
C ASP A 122 0.62 -3.40 5.62
N GLY A 123 -0.31 -4.36 5.48
CA GLY A 123 -0.77 -5.19 6.57
C GLY A 123 0.33 -6.05 7.17
N GLY A 124 1.20 -6.63 6.34
CA GLY A 124 2.37 -7.38 6.80
C GLY A 124 3.38 -6.49 7.52
N ARG A 125 3.65 -5.30 6.97
CA ARG A 125 4.53 -4.30 7.59
C ARG A 125 3.95 -3.78 8.91
N ALA A 126 2.66 -3.46 8.94
CA ALA A 126 1.98 -3.01 10.16
C ALA A 126 1.96 -4.09 11.24
N LEU A 127 1.70 -5.34 10.87
CA LEU A 127 1.75 -6.48 11.78
C LEU A 127 3.15 -6.65 12.38
N TYR A 128 4.19 -6.66 11.54
CA TYR A 128 5.57 -6.77 12.03
C TYR A 128 5.91 -5.62 12.98
N ALA A 129 5.62 -4.38 12.60
CA ALA A 129 5.95 -3.21 13.41
C ALA A 129 5.17 -3.19 14.74
N GLY A 130 3.87 -3.54 14.71
CA GLY A 130 3.05 -3.64 15.91
C GLY A 130 3.54 -4.72 16.88
N LEU A 131 3.86 -5.91 16.37
CA LEU A 131 4.43 -6.99 17.16
C LEU A 131 5.84 -6.64 17.68
N ALA A 132 6.68 -6.03 16.86
CA ALA A 132 8.03 -5.61 17.25
C ALA A 132 8.01 -4.58 18.38
N ALA A 133 7.02 -3.69 18.41
CA ALA A 133 6.80 -2.75 19.50
C ALA A 133 6.38 -3.45 20.81
N ALA A 134 5.59 -4.54 20.71
CA ALA A 134 5.03 -5.23 21.88
C ALA A 134 5.96 -6.31 22.45
N VAL A 135 6.55 -7.15 21.59
CA VAL A 135 7.28 -8.37 22.00
C VAL A 135 8.73 -8.43 21.51
N GLY A 136 9.17 -7.39 20.82
CA GLY A 136 10.52 -7.27 20.25
C GLY A 136 10.64 -7.84 18.83
N PRO A 137 11.68 -7.40 18.07
CA PRO A 137 11.81 -7.69 16.63
C PRO A 137 12.06 -9.16 16.31
N GLY A 138 12.72 -9.90 17.19
CA GLY A 138 13.01 -11.33 16.99
C GLY A 138 11.74 -12.19 17.01
N ALA A 139 10.88 -12.01 18.01
CA ALA A 139 9.60 -12.71 18.14
C ALA A 139 8.64 -12.28 17.01
N ALA A 140 8.57 -10.98 16.71
CA ALA A 140 7.76 -10.44 15.61
C ALA A 140 8.13 -11.08 14.27
N GLY A 141 9.42 -11.18 13.95
CA GLY A 141 9.89 -11.81 12.72
C GLY A 141 9.55 -13.31 12.65
N ALA A 142 9.58 -14.03 13.77
CA ALA A 142 9.17 -15.42 13.80
C ALA A 142 7.68 -15.58 13.48
N VAL A 143 6.82 -14.80 14.13
CA VAL A 143 5.37 -14.83 13.89
C VAL A 143 5.03 -14.49 12.44
N CYS A 144 5.61 -13.42 11.89
CA CYS A 144 5.35 -13.02 10.50
C CYS A 144 5.76 -14.12 9.51
N ARG A 145 6.91 -14.76 9.68
CA ARG A 145 7.33 -15.89 8.83
C ARG A 145 6.34 -17.07 8.89
N TRP A 146 5.81 -17.38 10.07
CA TRP A 146 4.79 -18.41 10.22
C TRP A 146 3.51 -18.09 9.44
N ILE A 147 3.02 -16.85 9.56
CA ILE A 147 1.83 -16.38 8.82
C ILE A 147 2.07 -16.44 7.32
N GLU A 148 3.21 -15.97 6.83
CA GLU A 148 3.58 -16.03 5.42
C GLU A 148 3.66 -17.46 4.88
N SER A 149 4.22 -18.38 5.68
CA SER A 149 4.32 -19.80 5.32
C SER A 149 2.94 -20.44 5.18
N ILE A 150 2.02 -20.14 6.12
CA ILE A 150 0.64 -20.65 6.09
C ILE A 150 -0.10 -20.07 4.89
N ALA A 151 0.00 -18.75 4.65
CA ALA A 151 -0.64 -18.10 3.50
C ALA A 151 -0.12 -18.65 2.18
N GLY A 152 1.20 -18.87 2.06
CA GLY A 152 1.81 -19.46 0.87
C GLY A 152 1.35 -20.91 0.64
N ALA A 153 1.28 -21.72 1.69
CA ALA A 153 0.79 -23.10 1.59
C ALA A 153 -0.69 -23.16 1.19
N ALA A 154 -1.54 -22.26 1.72
CA ALA A 154 -2.94 -22.17 1.36
C ALA A 154 -3.14 -21.78 -0.12
N LEU A 155 -2.32 -20.88 -0.64
CA LEU A 155 -2.33 -20.46 -2.06
C LEU A 155 -1.89 -21.59 -3.02
N LEU A 156 -1.01 -22.50 -2.58
CA LEU A 156 -0.55 -23.62 -3.39
C LEU A 156 -1.55 -24.81 -3.36
N ALA A 157 -2.45 -24.83 -2.38
CA ALA A 157 -3.45 -25.88 -2.22
C ALA A 157 -4.80 -25.55 -2.86
N ALA A 158 -5.01 -24.30 -3.33
CA ALA A 158 -6.22 -23.79 -3.98
C ALA A 158 -6.14 -23.89 -5.51
#